data_8bd9c74ebad8f0857dd6a6f720d70d32
#
_entry.id   8bd9c74ebad8f0857dd6a6f720d70d32
#
_cell.length_a   1.000
_cell.length_b   1.000
_cell.length_c   1.000
_cell.angle_alpha   90.00
_cell.angle_beta   90.00
_cell.angle_gamma   90.00
#
_symmetry.space_group_name_H-M   'P 1'
#
loop_
_entity.id
_entity.type
_entity.pdbx_description
1 polymer ?
#
loop_
_entity_poly.entity_id
_entity_poly.type
_entity_poly.pdbx_seq_one_letter_code
_entity_poly.pdbx_strand_id
1 'polypeptide(L)'
;MDTTDELLALEHEGWRSLCEGTGDTFYGELMTEDGAMVLADGSVFDRDAVIASLDQAPTWDTYELTGVRRIDTGPDSAALVYTGRAHRGDEPPFEARMASTYRYTGGRWRLALYQQTPLP
;
A
#
# COMPACT_ATOMS: atom_id res chain seq x y z
N MET A 1 -20.64 -1.83 -8.26
CA MET A 1 -19.79 -1.38 -7.14
C MET A 1 -18.86 -0.28 -7.64
N ASP A 2 -18.70 0.77 -6.87
CA ASP A 2 -17.79 1.86 -7.22
C ASP A 2 -16.34 1.35 -7.18
N THR A 3 -15.57 1.68 -8.22
CA THR A 3 -14.17 1.30 -8.30
C THR A 3 -13.35 1.87 -7.14
N THR A 4 -13.72 3.07 -6.65
CA THR A 4 -13.06 3.65 -5.49
C THR A 4 -13.19 2.74 -4.27
N ASP A 5 -14.36 2.16 -4.05
CA ASP A 5 -14.58 1.23 -2.94
C ASP A 5 -13.76 -0.04 -3.09
N GLU A 6 -13.60 -0.53 -4.33
CA GLU A 6 -12.77 -1.71 -4.60
C GLU A 6 -11.31 -1.44 -4.27
N LEU A 7 -10.78 -0.29 -4.72
CA LEU A 7 -9.39 0.08 -4.46
C LEU A 7 -9.15 0.36 -2.98
N LEU A 8 -10.10 1.04 -2.32
CA LEU A 8 -9.98 1.30 -0.89
C LEU A 8 -10.00 -0.01 -0.08
N ALA A 9 -10.81 -0.98 -0.50
CA ALA A 9 -10.83 -2.30 0.15
C ALA A 9 -9.47 -2.98 0.04
N LEU A 10 -8.79 -2.86 -1.11
CA LEU A 10 -7.45 -3.41 -1.29
C LEU A 10 -6.43 -2.71 -0.37
N GLU A 11 -6.53 -1.39 -0.20
CA GLU A 11 -5.66 -0.67 0.74
C GLU A 11 -5.88 -1.16 2.17
N HIS A 12 -7.13 -1.34 2.58
CA HIS A 12 -7.43 -1.88 3.90
C HIS A 12 -6.89 -3.30 4.08
N GLU A 13 -7.04 -4.15 3.08
CA GLU A 13 -6.49 -5.50 3.13
C GLU A 13 -4.97 -5.48 3.27
N GLY A 14 -4.31 -4.55 2.57
CA GLY A 14 -2.87 -4.37 2.67
C GLY A 14 -2.44 -3.99 4.09
N TRP A 15 -3.07 -2.98 4.68
CA TRP A 15 -2.76 -2.56 6.04
C TRP A 15 -3.06 -3.67 7.04
N ARG A 16 -4.18 -4.38 6.89
CA ARG A 16 -4.47 -5.54 7.76
C ARG A 16 -3.39 -6.60 7.64
N SER A 17 -2.89 -6.87 6.44
CA SER A 17 -1.81 -7.84 6.25
C SER A 17 -0.53 -7.41 6.99
N LEU A 18 -0.26 -6.12 7.05
CA LEU A 18 0.89 -5.59 7.79
C LEU A 18 0.70 -5.69 9.31
N CYS A 19 -0.54 -5.70 9.77
CA CYS A 19 -0.84 -5.94 11.19
C CYS A 19 -0.78 -7.44 11.54
N GLU A 20 -1.08 -8.31 10.58
CA GLU A 20 -1.15 -9.76 10.80
C GLU A 20 0.14 -10.50 10.46
N GLY A 21 1.12 -9.83 9.84
CA GLY A 21 2.37 -10.46 9.46
C GLY A 21 2.28 -11.24 8.15
N THR A 22 1.29 -10.97 7.31
CA THR A 22 1.06 -11.65 6.03
C THR A 22 1.28 -10.74 4.83
N GLY A 23 1.95 -9.61 5.02
CA GLY A 23 2.17 -8.63 3.97
C GLY A 23 2.98 -9.16 2.79
N ASP A 24 3.93 -10.04 3.05
CA ASP A 24 4.74 -10.65 2.00
C ASP A 24 3.87 -11.41 1.00
N THR A 25 2.94 -12.23 1.49
CA THR A 25 2.00 -12.97 0.65
C THR A 25 1.03 -12.01 -0.07
N PHE A 26 0.45 -11.08 0.68
CA PHE A 26 -0.55 -10.17 0.12
C PHE A 26 0.03 -9.31 -1.00
N TYR A 27 1.13 -8.61 -0.74
CA TYR A 27 1.73 -7.72 -1.74
C TYR A 27 2.41 -8.50 -2.86
N GLY A 28 2.93 -9.68 -2.56
CA GLY A 28 3.49 -10.56 -3.58
C GLY A 28 2.46 -10.97 -4.64
N GLU A 29 1.21 -11.16 -4.22
CA GLU A 29 0.12 -11.49 -5.15
C GLU A 29 -0.49 -10.25 -5.80
N LEU A 30 -0.54 -9.13 -5.08
CA LEU A 30 -1.19 -7.91 -5.56
C LEU A 30 -0.33 -7.13 -6.56
N MET A 31 0.97 -7.05 -6.35
CA MET A 31 1.84 -6.22 -7.17
C MET A 31 1.99 -6.75 -8.59
N THR A 32 2.08 -5.81 -9.54
CA THR A 32 2.49 -6.17 -10.90
C THR A 32 3.96 -6.61 -10.90
N GLU A 33 4.36 -7.33 -11.95
CA GLU A 33 5.76 -7.80 -12.07
C GLU A 33 6.75 -6.62 -12.09
N ASP A 34 6.37 -5.51 -12.72
CA ASP A 34 7.18 -4.31 -12.81
C ASP A 34 6.90 -3.31 -11.69
N GLY A 35 6.11 -3.70 -10.71
CA GLY A 35 5.69 -2.80 -9.63
C GLY A 35 6.84 -2.40 -8.72
N ALA A 36 6.67 -1.24 -8.08
CA ALA A 36 7.67 -0.70 -7.16
C ALA A 36 7.01 -0.04 -5.96
N MET A 37 7.73 -0.06 -4.84
CA MET A 37 7.38 0.73 -3.66
C MET A 37 8.49 1.73 -3.39
N VAL A 38 8.12 3.00 -3.20
CA VAL A 38 9.01 4.07 -2.76
C VAL A 38 8.69 4.33 -1.29
N LEU A 39 9.61 3.98 -0.41
CA LEU A 39 9.36 3.99 1.03
C LEU A 39 9.75 5.31 1.68
N ALA A 40 9.30 5.50 2.92
CA ALA A 40 9.48 6.75 3.65
C ALA A 40 10.94 7.16 3.81
N ASP A 41 11.87 6.20 3.85
CA ASP A 41 13.31 6.48 3.96
C ASP A 41 13.98 6.72 2.61
N GLY A 42 13.23 6.72 1.52
CA GLY A 42 13.74 6.93 0.17
C GLY A 42 14.13 5.65 -0.55
N SER A 43 14.00 4.49 0.08
CA SER A 43 14.30 3.21 -0.58
C SER A 43 13.31 2.93 -1.69
N VAL A 44 13.80 2.36 -2.79
CA VAL A 44 12.95 1.90 -3.89
C VAL A 44 13.08 0.39 -3.97
N PHE A 45 11.97 -0.31 -3.72
CA PHE A 45 11.93 -1.77 -3.73
C PHE A 45 11.10 -2.27 -4.90
N ASP A 46 11.64 -3.22 -5.65
CA ASP A 46 10.86 -3.98 -6.62
C ASP A 46 10.00 -5.03 -5.88
N ARG A 47 9.19 -5.78 -6.62
CA ARG A 47 8.28 -6.77 -6.03
C ARG A 47 9.02 -7.80 -5.16
N ASP A 48 10.14 -8.34 -5.65
CA ASP A 48 10.89 -9.35 -4.89
C ASP A 48 11.48 -8.76 -3.61
N ALA A 49 11.98 -7.53 -3.66
CA ALA A 49 12.51 -6.85 -2.49
C ALA A 49 11.40 -6.56 -1.46
N VAL A 50 10.19 -6.20 -1.92
CA VAL A 50 9.04 -6.01 -1.04
C VAL A 50 8.72 -7.31 -0.30
N ILE A 51 8.61 -8.41 -1.04
CA ILE A 51 8.32 -9.71 -0.43
C ILE A 51 9.37 -10.07 0.62
N ALA A 52 10.64 -9.94 0.28
CA ALA A 52 11.74 -10.28 1.19
C ALA A 52 11.73 -9.40 2.44
N SER A 53 11.47 -8.09 2.29
CA SER A 53 11.47 -7.17 3.43
C SER A 53 10.30 -7.43 4.37
N LEU A 54 9.13 -7.80 3.84
CA LEU A 54 7.93 -8.03 4.65
C LEU A 54 7.93 -9.40 5.33
N ASP A 55 8.70 -10.35 4.82
CA ASP A 55 8.83 -11.67 5.43
C ASP A 55 9.33 -11.59 6.88
N GLN A 56 10.15 -10.60 7.19
CA GLN A 56 10.76 -10.44 8.51
C GLN A 56 10.35 -9.13 9.19
N ALA A 57 9.44 -8.36 8.62
CA ALA A 57 9.09 -7.06 9.16
C ALA A 57 8.28 -7.17 10.45
N PRO A 58 8.54 -6.28 11.44
CA PRO A 58 7.67 -6.21 12.61
C PRO A 58 6.27 -5.76 12.19
N THR A 59 5.25 -6.27 12.88
CA THR A 59 3.86 -5.95 12.58
C THR A 59 3.44 -4.63 13.21
N TRP A 60 2.42 -3.99 12.60
CA TRP A 60 1.72 -2.88 13.23
C TRP A 60 0.62 -3.41 14.15
N ASP A 61 0.31 -2.66 15.21
CA ASP A 61 -0.79 -3.02 16.10
C ASP A 61 -2.13 -2.51 15.55
N THR A 62 -2.14 -1.28 15.07
CA THR A 62 -3.33 -0.64 14.50
C THR A 62 -2.96 0.27 13.37
N TYR A 63 -3.96 0.62 12.56
CA TYR A 63 -3.78 1.61 11.48
C TYR A 63 -5.09 2.38 11.27
N GLU A 64 -4.97 3.55 10.63
CA GLU A 64 -6.14 4.28 10.16
C GLU A 64 -5.81 4.99 8.85
N LEU A 65 -6.81 5.15 7.99
CA LEU A 65 -6.73 5.82 6.71
C LEU A 65 -7.69 7.00 6.71
N THR A 66 -7.19 8.17 6.32
CA THR A 66 -8.02 9.39 6.27
C THR A 66 -7.77 10.17 4.99
N GLY A 67 -8.73 11.00 4.62
CA GLY A 67 -8.58 11.92 3.50
C GLY A 67 -8.42 11.25 2.14
N VAL A 68 -9.10 10.13 1.92
CA VAL A 68 -8.94 9.33 0.70
C VAL A 68 -9.46 10.10 -0.51
N ARG A 69 -8.62 10.19 -1.54
CA ARG A 69 -8.98 10.75 -2.85
C ARG A 69 -8.62 9.79 -3.95
N ARG A 70 -9.49 9.68 -4.93
CA ARG A 70 -9.21 8.91 -6.14
C ARG A 70 -8.81 9.85 -7.27
N ILE A 71 -7.80 9.44 -8.03
CA ILE A 71 -7.34 10.14 -9.24
C ILE A 71 -7.35 9.13 -10.38
N ASP A 72 -8.12 9.41 -11.43
CA ASP A 72 -8.10 8.56 -12.62
C ASP A 72 -6.86 8.88 -13.44
N THR A 73 -6.11 7.85 -13.79
CA THR A 73 -4.86 7.99 -14.54
C THR A 73 -4.94 7.38 -15.94
N GLY A 74 -6.07 6.76 -16.27
CA GLY A 74 -6.31 6.14 -17.57
C GLY A 74 -7.53 5.24 -17.51
N PRO A 75 -7.95 4.64 -18.65
CA PRO A 75 -9.14 3.78 -18.67
C PRO A 75 -8.99 2.54 -17.79
N ASP A 76 -7.77 2.03 -17.63
CA ASP A 76 -7.49 0.84 -16.85
C ASP A 76 -6.52 1.12 -15.71
N SER A 77 -6.49 2.35 -15.22
CA SER A 77 -5.63 2.69 -14.10
C SER A 77 -6.24 3.79 -13.24
N ALA A 78 -5.90 3.77 -11.96
CA ALA A 78 -6.36 4.77 -11.01
C ALA A 78 -5.41 4.81 -9.81
N ALA A 79 -5.33 5.96 -9.17
CA ALA A 79 -4.53 6.12 -7.97
C ALA A 79 -5.42 6.51 -6.80
N LEU A 80 -5.03 6.07 -5.60
CA LEU A 80 -5.59 6.57 -4.35
C LEU A 80 -4.50 7.34 -3.61
N VAL A 81 -4.88 8.51 -3.10
CA VAL A 81 -4.03 9.34 -2.25
C VAL A 81 -4.74 9.49 -0.91
N TYR A 82 -4.04 9.28 0.18
CA TYR A 82 -4.62 9.35 1.51
C TYR A 82 -3.54 9.58 2.55
N THR A 83 -3.94 9.79 3.80
CA THR A 83 -3.03 9.81 4.93
C THR A 83 -3.16 8.48 5.67
N GLY A 84 -2.04 7.79 5.85
CA GLY A 84 -1.96 6.57 6.64
C GLY A 84 -1.31 6.87 7.97
N ARG A 85 -1.86 6.30 9.04
CA ARG A 85 -1.30 6.41 10.38
C ARG A 85 -1.30 5.03 11.02
N ALA A 86 -0.15 4.63 11.55
CA ALA A 86 0.01 3.29 12.12
C ALA A 86 0.75 3.36 13.45
N HIS A 87 0.40 2.44 14.34
CA HIS A 87 0.92 2.39 15.70
C HIS A 87 1.56 1.03 15.99
N ARG A 88 2.67 1.07 16.72
CA ARG A 88 3.37 -0.13 17.16
C ARG A 88 3.88 0.11 18.59
N GLY A 89 3.32 -0.61 19.58
CA GLY A 89 3.73 -0.51 20.97
C GLY A 89 3.72 0.94 21.48
N ASP A 90 4.80 1.32 22.14
CA ASP A 90 4.97 2.68 22.66
C ASP A 90 5.75 3.59 21.72
N GLU A 91 6.05 3.13 20.51
CA GLU A 91 6.74 3.95 19.52
C GLU A 91 5.88 5.12 19.06
N PRO A 92 6.50 6.25 18.66
CA PRO A 92 5.75 7.32 18.03
C PRO A 92 5.02 6.80 16.79
N PRO A 93 3.79 7.28 16.51
CA PRO A 93 3.06 6.79 15.35
C PRO A 93 3.79 7.12 14.04
N PHE A 94 3.75 6.16 13.12
CA PHE A 94 4.16 6.42 11.75
C PHE A 94 3.02 7.13 11.04
N GLU A 95 3.29 8.27 10.42
CA GLU A 95 2.28 9.02 9.68
C GLU A 95 2.86 9.48 8.36
N ALA A 96 2.14 9.21 7.28
CA ALA A 96 2.62 9.53 5.93
C ALA A 96 1.46 9.82 4.99
N ARG A 97 1.73 10.66 3.99
CA ARG A 97 0.88 10.76 2.81
C ARG A 97 1.19 9.56 1.93
N MET A 98 0.16 8.88 1.50
CA MET A 98 0.28 7.65 0.73
C MET A 98 -0.26 7.87 -0.67
N ALA A 99 0.40 7.27 -1.65
CA ALA A 99 -0.11 7.21 -3.02
C ALA A 99 0.05 5.79 -3.53
N SER A 100 -1.06 5.19 -3.97
CA SER A 100 -1.08 3.84 -4.52
C SER A 100 -1.68 3.91 -5.92
N THR A 101 -0.93 3.49 -6.93
CA THR A 101 -1.40 3.46 -8.31
C THR A 101 -1.69 2.03 -8.70
N TYR A 102 -2.91 1.81 -9.15
CA TYR A 102 -3.42 0.50 -9.54
C TYR A 102 -3.61 0.43 -11.04
N ARG A 103 -3.37 -0.74 -11.57
CA ARG A 103 -3.57 -1.08 -12.98
C ARG A 103 -4.54 -2.26 -13.06
N TYR A 104 -5.60 -2.12 -13.87
CA TYR A 104 -6.53 -3.24 -14.10
C TYR A 104 -5.99 -4.10 -15.24
N THR A 105 -5.58 -5.31 -14.92
CA THR A 105 -4.98 -6.21 -15.88
C THR A 105 -5.25 -7.66 -15.45
N GLY A 106 -5.46 -8.53 -16.43
CA GLY A 106 -5.73 -9.93 -16.15
C GLY A 106 -7.02 -10.15 -15.37
N GLY A 107 -8.01 -9.26 -15.53
CA GLY A 107 -9.30 -9.38 -14.87
C GLY A 107 -9.36 -8.88 -13.43
N ARG A 108 -8.33 -8.19 -12.96
CA ARG A 108 -8.30 -7.67 -11.58
C ARG A 108 -7.42 -6.44 -11.45
N TRP A 109 -7.63 -5.69 -10.36
CA TRP A 109 -6.78 -4.57 -10.00
C TRP A 109 -5.48 -5.09 -9.40
N ARG A 110 -4.35 -4.52 -9.85
CA ARG A 110 -3.02 -4.86 -9.35
C ARG A 110 -2.27 -3.59 -9.01
N LEU A 111 -1.44 -3.65 -7.97
CA LEU A 111 -0.68 -2.50 -7.49
C LEU A 111 0.60 -2.35 -8.32
N ALA A 112 0.71 -1.22 -9.01
CA ALA A 112 1.88 -0.93 -9.86
C ALA A 112 2.88 -0.01 -9.15
N LEU A 113 2.39 0.93 -8.34
CA LEU A 113 3.26 1.87 -7.62
C LEU A 113 2.64 2.19 -6.26
N TYR A 114 3.46 2.13 -5.24
CA TYR A 114 3.08 2.47 -3.88
C TYR A 114 4.15 3.42 -3.34
N GLN A 115 3.73 4.54 -2.78
CA GLN A 115 4.67 5.55 -2.34
C GLN A 115 4.26 6.11 -0.99
N GLN A 116 5.26 6.29 -0.12
CA GLN A 116 5.10 6.89 1.21
C GLN A 116 5.88 8.18 1.28
N THR A 117 5.24 9.26 1.74
CA THR A 117 5.91 10.53 2.04
C THR A 117 5.68 10.82 3.51
N PRO A 118 6.70 10.69 4.37
CA PRO A 118 6.50 10.88 5.80
C PRO A 118 6.12 12.31 6.10
N LEU A 119 5.25 12.49 7.09
CA LEU A 119 4.87 13.81 7.57
C LEU A 119 5.83 14.25 8.67
N PRO A 120 6.16 15.56 8.71
CA PRO A 120 7.04 16.10 9.74
C PRO A 120 6.46 16.05 11.15
#